data_cabd25478ef8a4e6250c8bf3df03357f
#
_entry.id   cabd25478ef8a4e6250c8bf3df03357f
#
_cell.length_a   1.000
_cell.length_b   1.000
_cell.length_c   1.000
_cell.angle_alpha   90.00
_cell.angle_beta   90.00
_cell.angle_gamma   90.00
#
_symmetry.space_group_name_H-M   'P 1'
#
loop_
_entity.id
_entity.type
_entity.pdbx_description
1 polymer ?
#
loop_
_entity_poly.entity_id
_entity_poly.type
_entity_poly.pdbx_seq_one_letter_code
_entity_poly.pdbx_strand_id
1 'polypeptide(L)'
;MLARIIMSLLGWKVHKKLPAGVDRCVMIASPHTSNWDFVFTRSAFSILNIPVRFTIKDTWFKFPLNLIFGPLGGIAINRKPRKEGEERPSTVEAMAALFEKNKNLVVLVTPEGTRSYREEWKSGFYHVAKMANVPICLGYVDYKNKVAGVGMTVYPSDDIAADMKIIMRFYKDIAPKHPEKFSVDKRYI
;
A
#
# COMPACT_ATOMS: atom_id res chain seq x y z
N MET A 1 21.92 -1.46 -4.31
CA MET A 1 22.79 -0.61 -5.14
C MET A 1 22.09 -0.17 -6.43
N LEU A 2 21.61 -1.07 -7.29
CA LEU A 2 20.98 -0.77 -8.59
C LEU A 2 19.79 0.22 -8.49
N ALA A 3 18.85 0.00 -7.57
CA ALA A 3 17.69 0.90 -7.37
C ALA A 3 18.10 2.34 -7.10
N ARG A 4 19.13 2.54 -6.26
CA ARG A 4 19.64 3.88 -5.92
C ARG A 4 20.22 4.58 -7.15
N ILE A 5 20.98 3.86 -7.98
CA ILE A 5 21.56 4.39 -9.21
C ILE A 5 20.45 4.79 -10.19
N ILE A 6 19.47 3.91 -10.42
CA ILE A 6 18.36 4.18 -11.34
C ILE A 6 17.55 5.39 -10.88
N MET A 7 17.18 5.45 -9.60
CA MET A 7 16.40 6.58 -9.05
C MET A 7 17.18 7.89 -9.19
N SER A 8 18.48 7.89 -8.88
CA SER A 8 19.34 9.07 -9.02
C SER A 8 19.48 9.55 -10.47
N LEU A 9 19.75 8.64 -11.43
CA LEU A 9 19.87 8.96 -12.86
C LEU A 9 18.56 9.55 -13.43
N LEU A 10 17.40 9.11 -12.92
CA LEU A 10 16.09 9.63 -13.32
C LEU A 10 15.70 10.90 -12.56
N GLY A 11 16.56 11.38 -11.65
CA GLY A 11 16.33 12.59 -10.84
C GLY A 11 15.30 12.41 -9.73
N TRP A 12 15.04 11.16 -9.27
CA TRP A 12 14.12 10.85 -8.21
C TRP A 12 14.79 10.95 -6.83
N LYS A 13 14.08 11.57 -5.89
CA LYS A 13 14.45 11.64 -4.48
C LYS A 13 13.66 10.62 -3.67
N VAL A 14 14.23 10.16 -2.57
CA VAL A 14 13.57 9.20 -1.67
C VAL A 14 13.38 9.84 -0.31
N HIS A 15 12.14 9.87 0.18
CA HIS A 15 11.78 10.38 1.50
C HIS A 15 11.43 9.25 2.47
N LYS A 16 11.89 9.38 3.69
CA LYS A 16 11.53 8.49 4.80
C LYS A 16 10.98 9.31 5.96
N LYS A 17 9.66 9.25 6.15
CA LYS A 17 8.98 9.74 7.35
C LYS A 17 8.29 8.58 8.08
N LEU A 18 9.01 7.45 8.22
CA LEU A 18 8.56 6.34 9.04
C LEU A 18 9.09 6.56 10.47
N PRO A 19 8.23 6.58 11.50
CA PRO A 19 8.67 6.70 12.88
C PRO A 19 9.62 5.59 13.27
N ALA A 20 10.56 5.88 14.17
CA ALA A 20 11.44 4.85 14.72
C ALA A 20 10.60 3.78 15.45
N GLY A 21 10.96 2.51 15.26
CA GLY A 21 10.26 1.38 15.90
C GLY A 21 8.96 0.95 15.20
N VAL A 22 8.58 1.55 14.08
CA VAL A 22 7.45 1.07 13.27
C VAL A 22 7.92 -0.03 12.33
N ASP A 23 7.99 -1.26 12.84
CA ASP A 23 8.38 -2.45 12.06
C ASP A 23 7.17 -3.18 11.48
N ARG A 24 5.95 -2.79 11.89
CA ARG A 24 4.68 -3.39 11.47
C ARG A 24 3.70 -2.29 11.09
N CYS A 25 3.21 -2.31 9.85
CA CYS A 25 2.19 -1.35 9.40
C CYS A 25 1.45 -1.84 8.15
N VAL A 26 0.27 -1.29 7.94
CA VAL A 26 -0.36 -1.30 6.62
C VAL A 26 0.19 -0.09 5.85
N MET A 27 0.87 -0.35 4.74
CA MET A 27 1.45 0.69 3.89
C MET A 27 0.53 0.96 2.71
N ILE A 28 -0.02 2.16 2.61
CA ILE A 28 -0.71 2.61 1.40
C ILE A 28 0.32 2.92 0.33
N ALA A 29 0.05 2.55 -0.91
CA ALA A 29 0.79 2.99 -2.10
C ALA A 29 -0.20 3.68 -3.04
N SER A 30 -0.24 4.99 -2.97
CA SER A 30 -1.10 5.87 -3.77
C SER A 30 -0.32 7.14 -4.17
N PRO A 31 -0.63 7.80 -5.28
CA PRO A 31 -1.56 7.39 -6.36
C PRO A 31 -1.12 6.13 -7.11
N HIS A 32 -2.11 5.34 -7.61
CA HIS A 32 -1.85 4.14 -8.40
C HIS A 32 -2.49 4.22 -9.79
N THR A 33 -1.78 4.84 -10.72
CA THR A 33 -2.29 5.16 -12.07
C THR A 33 -1.49 4.50 -13.20
N SER A 34 -0.33 3.88 -12.87
CA SER A 34 0.61 3.33 -13.83
C SER A 34 1.32 2.08 -13.29
N ASN A 35 1.84 1.24 -14.17
CA ASN A 35 2.78 0.17 -13.79
C ASN A 35 4.10 0.72 -13.22
N TRP A 36 4.49 1.93 -13.64
CA TRP A 36 5.69 2.59 -13.16
C TRP A 36 5.61 2.94 -11.67
N ASP A 37 4.41 3.13 -11.12
CA ASP A 37 4.21 3.40 -9.69
C ASP A 37 4.77 2.25 -8.85
N PHE A 38 4.56 0.99 -9.29
CA PHE A 38 5.15 -0.18 -8.63
C PHE A 38 6.68 -0.16 -8.68
N VAL A 39 7.26 0.20 -9.84
CA VAL A 39 8.72 0.25 -10.01
C VAL A 39 9.33 1.30 -9.07
N PHE A 40 8.80 2.53 -9.05
CA PHE A 40 9.30 3.60 -8.19
C PHE A 40 9.06 3.33 -6.71
N THR A 41 7.87 2.85 -6.35
CA THR A 41 7.54 2.45 -4.97
C THR A 41 8.49 1.35 -4.48
N ARG A 42 8.68 0.30 -5.27
CA ARG A 42 9.54 -0.83 -4.91
C ARG A 42 10.99 -0.40 -4.77
N SER A 43 11.46 0.47 -5.69
CA SER A 43 12.82 1.03 -5.64
C SER A 43 13.03 1.90 -4.40
N ALA A 44 12.09 2.80 -4.09
CA ALA A 44 12.15 3.64 -2.91
C ALA A 44 12.19 2.81 -1.63
N PHE A 45 11.32 1.84 -1.48
CA PHE A 45 11.26 0.98 -0.29
C PHE A 45 12.49 0.08 -0.15
N SER A 46 13.07 -0.37 -1.27
CA SER A 46 14.36 -1.07 -1.26
C SER A 46 15.51 -0.18 -0.76
N ILE A 47 15.54 1.09 -1.19
CA ILE A 47 16.54 2.06 -0.73
C ILE A 47 16.39 2.37 0.76
N LEU A 48 15.14 2.42 1.25
CA LEU A 48 14.80 2.70 2.64
C LEU A 48 14.92 1.46 3.56
N ASN A 49 15.25 0.29 3.00
CA ASN A 49 15.27 -1.00 3.70
C ASN A 49 13.92 -1.36 4.35
N ILE A 50 12.81 -0.99 3.70
CA ILE A 50 11.47 -1.35 4.16
C ILE A 50 11.06 -2.67 3.49
N PRO A 51 10.90 -3.78 4.25
CA PRO A 51 10.60 -5.10 3.72
C PRO A 51 9.11 -5.24 3.39
N VAL A 52 8.65 -4.50 2.36
CA VAL A 52 7.24 -4.55 1.97
C VAL A 52 6.83 -5.90 1.43
N ARG A 53 5.66 -6.36 1.87
CA ARG A 53 4.93 -7.49 1.32
C ARG A 53 3.66 -6.96 0.65
N PHE A 54 3.24 -7.57 -0.45
CA PHE A 54 2.00 -7.21 -1.11
C PHE A 54 1.14 -8.45 -1.34
N THR A 55 -0.17 -8.26 -1.24
CA THR A 55 -1.09 -9.37 -1.44
C THR A 55 -1.39 -9.57 -2.92
N ILE A 56 -1.33 -10.79 -3.38
CA ILE A 56 -1.68 -11.20 -4.73
C ILE A 56 -2.77 -12.27 -4.69
N LYS A 57 -3.61 -12.30 -5.73
CA LYS A 57 -4.64 -13.33 -5.83
C LYS A 57 -4.00 -14.72 -5.86
N ASP A 58 -4.52 -15.65 -5.10
CA ASP A 58 -4.04 -17.03 -4.98
C ASP A 58 -3.88 -17.74 -6.34
N THR A 59 -4.79 -17.46 -7.29
CA THR A 59 -4.73 -18.00 -8.65
C THR A 59 -3.48 -17.56 -9.44
N TRP A 60 -2.88 -16.43 -9.08
CA TRP A 60 -1.65 -15.90 -9.69
C TRP A 60 -0.38 -16.37 -8.95
N PHE A 61 -0.54 -16.98 -7.78
CA PHE A 61 0.58 -17.49 -6.98
C PHE A 61 0.87 -18.98 -7.28
N LYS A 62 0.68 -19.37 -8.56
CA LYS A 62 0.97 -20.71 -9.06
C LYS A 62 2.23 -20.69 -9.93
N PHE A 63 2.84 -21.88 -10.12
CA PHE A 63 3.97 -22.03 -11.04
C PHE A 63 3.56 -21.64 -12.48
N PRO A 64 4.42 -20.88 -13.22
CA PRO A 64 5.75 -20.39 -12.83
C PRO A 64 5.76 -19.03 -12.11
N LEU A 65 4.62 -18.34 -11.97
CA LEU A 65 4.53 -16.96 -11.47
C LEU A 65 4.92 -16.83 -9.99
N ASN A 66 4.76 -17.88 -9.19
CA ASN A 66 5.19 -17.90 -7.80
C ASN A 66 6.71 -17.72 -7.64
N LEU A 67 7.52 -18.14 -8.64
CA LEU A 67 8.98 -17.95 -8.65
C LEU A 67 9.37 -16.48 -8.81
N ILE A 68 8.48 -15.65 -9.36
CA ILE A 68 8.68 -14.21 -9.52
C ILE A 68 8.09 -13.47 -8.32
N PHE A 69 6.82 -13.72 -8.00
CA PHE A 69 6.11 -12.95 -6.98
C PHE A 69 6.54 -13.28 -5.55
N GLY A 70 6.96 -14.52 -5.27
CA GLY A 70 7.46 -14.93 -3.96
C GLY A 70 8.67 -14.09 -3.51
N PRO A 71 9.78 -14.08 -4.26
CA PRO A 71 10.96 -13.28 -3.96
C PRO A 71 10.71 -11.77 -3.94
N LEU A 72 9.72 -11.28 -4.72
CA LEU A 72 9.31 -9.89 -4.68
C LEU A 72 8.50 -9.49 -3.44
N GLY A 73 8.13 -10.46 -2.60
CA GLY A 73 7.37 -10.23 -1.38
C GLY A 73 5.86 -10.44 -1.53
N GLY A 74 5.43 -11.17 -2.56
CA GLY A 74 4.03 -11.53 -2.77
C GLY A 74 3.52 -12.49 -1.69
N ILE A 75 2.29 -12.27 -1.22
CA ILE A 75 1.56 -13.15 -0.31
C ILE A 75 0.25 -13.54 -1.00
N ALA A 76 0.05 -14.86 -1.19
CA ALA A 76 -1.18 -15.36 -1.79
C ALA A 76 -2.37 -15.16 -0.85
N ILE A 77 -3.43 -14.50 -1.33
CA ILE A 77 -4.68 -14.35 -0.60
C ILE A 77 -5.86 -14.68 -1.51
N ASN A 78 -6.81 -15.45 -0.99
CA ASN A 78 -8.08 -15.69 -1.66
C ASN A 78 -8.95 -14.42 -1.55
N ARG A 79 -9.13 -13.73 -2.68
CA ARG A 79 -9.91 -12.49 -2.77
C ARG A 79 -11.33 -12.69 -3.29
N LYS A 80 -11.78 -13.93 -3.42
CA LYS A 80 -13.17 -14.18 -3.84
C LYS A 80 -14.13 -13.66 -2.77
N PRO A 81 -15.29 -13.11 -3.14
CA PRO A 81 -16.33 -12.81 -2.17
C PRO A 81 -16.68 -14.04 -1.35
N ARG A 82 -16.87 -13.87 -0.03
CA ARG A 82 -17.35 -14.95 0.85
C ARG A 82 -18.77 -15.30 0.46
N LYS A 83 -19.05 -16.57 0.28
CA LYS A 83 -20.40 -17.06 0.07
C LYS A 83 -21.11 -17.21 1.43
N GLU A 84 -22.42 -17.10 1.44
CA GLU A 84 -23.21 -17.35 2.61
C GLU A 84 -22.96 -18.78 3.14
N GLY A 85 -22.71 -18.92 4.44
CA GLY A 85 -22.35 -20.21 5.06
C GLY A 85 -20.89 -20.67 4.88
N GLU A 86 -20.03 -19.91 4.19
CA GLU A 86 -18.63 -20.26 4.02
C GLU A 86 -17.80 -19.87 5.26
N GLU A 87 -17.12 -20.83 5.91
CA GLU A 87 -16.35 -20.61 7.15
C GLU A 87 -14.96 -19.99 6.96
N ARG A 88 -14.54 -19.69 5.72
CA ARG A 88 -13.22 -19.11 5.49
C ARG A 88 -13.16 -17.63 5.94
N PRO A 89 -11.99 -17.15 6.38
CA PRO A 89 -11.82 -15.75 6.75
C PRO A 89 -12.05 -14.80 5.56
N SER A 90 -12.58 -13.63 5.83
CA SER A 90 -12.62 -12.52 4.88
C SER A 90 -11.21 -12.10 4.46
N THR A 91 -11.09 -11.31 3.38
CA THR A 91 -9.78 -10.77 2.96
C THR A 91 -9.15 -9.89 4.06
N VAL A 92 -9.98 -9.15 4.81
CA VAL A 92 -9.52 -8.30 5.93
C VAL A 92 -8.98 -9.15 7.07
N GLU A 93 -9.73 -10.16 7.51
CA GLU A 93 -9.31 -11.09 8.57
C GLU A 93 -8.05 -11.86 8.17
N ALA A 94 -7.98 -12.36 6.93
CA ALA A 94 -6.82 -13.07 6.42
C ALA A 94 -5.55 -12.18 6.39
N MET A 95 -5.71 -10.90 6.05
CA MET A 95 -4.61 -9.94 6.07
C MET A 95 -4.21 -9.54 7.50
N ALA A 96 -5.16 -9.35 8.40
CA ALA A 96 -4.88 -9.03 9.80
C ALA A 96 -4.13 -10.19 10.49
N ALA A 97 -4.53 -11.43 10.25
CA ALA A 97 -3.86 -12.62 10.80
C ALA A 97 -2.38 -12.77 10.36
N LEU A 98 -1.96 -12.12 9.26
CA LEU A 98 -0.54 -12.09 8.89
C LEU A 98 0.30 -11.37 9.94
N PHE A 99 -0.25 -10.34 10.58
CA PHE A 99 0.46 -9.57 11.59
C PHE A 99 0.64 -10.33 12.91
N GLU A 100 -0.23 -11.28 13.23
CA GLU A 100 -0.07 -12.15 14.40
C GLU A 100 1.14 -13.08 14.27
N LYS A 101 1.39 -13.56 13.04
CA LYS A 101 2.45 -14.51 12.72
C LYS A 101 3.82 -13.87 12.46
N ASN A 102 3.85 -12.54 12.27
CA ASN A 102 5.06 -11.83 11.85
C ASN A 102 5.32 -10.62 12.74
N LYS A 103 6.46 -10.61 13.41
CA LYS A 103 6.90 -9.48 14.26
C LYS A 103 7.29 -8.26 13.43
N ASN A 104 7.79 -8.45 12.21
CA ASN A 104 8.20 -7.41 11.28
C ASN A 104 7.46 -7.62 9.97
N LEU A 105 6.43 -6.80 9.71
CA LEU A 105 5.59 -6.95 8.54
C LEU A 105 5.06 -5.61 8.05
N VAL A 106 5.38 -5.25 6.82
CA VAL A 106 4.80 -4.11 6.12
C VAL A 106 3.95 -4.63 4.96
N VAL A 107 2.63 -4.52 5.07
CA VAL A 107 1.69 -4.97 4.04
C VAL A 107 1.32 -3.80 3.14
N LEU A 108 1.76 -3.86 1.87
CA LEU A 108 1.48 -2.84 0.87
C LEU A 108 0.09 -3.04 0.26
N VAL A 109 -0.69 -1.98 0.21
CA VAL A 109 -2.03 -1.94 -0.40
C VAL A 109 -2.20 -0.72 -1.30
N THR A 110 -3.01 -0.87 -2.35
CA THR A 110 -3.47 0.22 -3.21
C THR A 110 -4.97 0.37 -2.98
N PRO A 111 -5.42 1.39 -2.24
CA PRO A 111 -6.84 1.50 -1.83
C PRO A 111 -7.78 1.75 -3.00
N GLU A 112 -7.32 2.34 -4.10
CA GLU A 112 -8.08 2.49 -5.34
C GLU A 112 -8.49 1.11 -5.92
N GLY A 113 -7.68 0.08 -5.70
CA GLY A 113 -7.90 -1.29 -6.17
C GLY A 113 -7.80 -1.47 -7.69
N THR A 114 -7.48 -0.41 -8.42
CA THR A 114 -7.33 -0.36 -9.89
C THR A 114 -6.41 0.80 -10.27
N ARG A 115 -5.97 0.85 -11.54
CA ARG A 115 -5.27 2.00 -12.13
C ARG A 115 -6.19 2.94 -12.90
N SER A 116 -7.49 2.64 -12.92
CA SER A 116 -8.52 3.49 -13.52
C SER A 116 -9.12 4.41 -12.46
N TYR A 117 -9.66 5.53 -12.91
CA TYR A 117 -10.31 6.51 -12.05
C TYR A 117 -11.35 5.87 -11.11
N ARG A 118 -11.31 6.26 -9.84
CA ARG A 118 -12.26 5.87 -8.80
C ARG A 118 -12.53 7.06 -7.88
N GLU A 119 -13.80 7.34 -7.64
CA GLU A 119 -14.22 8.39 -6.70
C GLU A 119 -14.13 7.95 -5.24
N GLU A 120 -14.19 6.65 -5.01
CA GLU A 120 -14.18 6.04 -3.69
C GLU A 120 -13.04 5.03 -3.54
N TRP A 121 -12.39 5.07 -2.40
CA TRP A 121 -11.37 4.11 -2.03
C TRP A 121 -11.96 2.94 -1.25
N LYS A 122 -11.33 1.78 -1.36
CA LYS A 122 -11.69 0.62 -0.54
C LYS A 122 -11.14 0.79 0.87
N SER A 123 -12.00 0.76 1.88
CA SER A 123 -11.64 0.92 3.29
C SER A 123 -10.99 -0.31 3.94
N GLY A 124 -10.85 -1.41 3.22
CA GLY A 124 -10.31 -2.67 3.75
C GLY A 124 -8.95 -2.52 4.46
N PHE A 125 -8.07 -1.66 3.96
CA PHE A 125 -6.77 -1.38 4.57
C PHE A 125 -6.90 -0.81 5.99
N TYR A 126 -7.89 0.05 6.23
CA TYR A 126 -8.17 0.65 7.53
C TYR A 126 -8.62 -0.42 8.54
N HIS A 127 -9.55 -1.27 8.13
CA HIS A 127 -10.04 -2.36 8.97
C HIS A 127 -8.94 -3.38 9.29
N VAL A 128 -8.05 -3.69 8.33
CA VAL A 128 -6.86 -4.52 8.59
C VAL A 128 -5.96 -3.89 9.65
N ALA A 129 -5.65 -2.60 9.50
CA ALA A 129 -4.78 -1.89 10.43
C ALA A 129 -5.37 -1.83 11.84
N LYS A 130 -6.68 -1.53 11.94
CA LYS A 130 -7.41 -1.49 13.22
C LYS A 130 -7.45 -2.87 13.89
N MET A 131 -7.81 -3.91 13.15
CA MET A 131 -7.89 -5.29 13.67
C MET A 131 -6.52 -5.83 14.11
N ALA A 132 -5.45 -5.52 13.36
CA ALA A 132 -4.09 -5.93 13.69
C ALA A 132 -3.39 -5.02 14.71
N ASN A 133 -4.05 -3.95 15.16
CA ASN A 133 -3.49 -2.91 16.04
C ASN A 133 -2.13 -2.40 15.55
N VAL A 134 -2.08 -1.99 14.28
CA VAL A 134 -0.88 -1.45 13.62
C VAL A 134 -1.18 -0.11 12.94
N PRO A 135 -0.20 0.78 12.79
CA PRO A 135 -0.40 2.05 12.10
C PRO A 135 -0.59 1.87 10.59
N ILE A 136 -1.17 2.89 9.97
CA ILE A 136 -1.25 3.07 8.53
C ILE A 136 -0.15 4.04 8.11
N CYS A 137 0.77 3.61 7.27
CA CYS A 137 1.83 4.44 6.73
C CYS A 137 1.48 4.88 5.30
N LEU A 138 1.65 6.16 5.00
CA LEU A 138 1.28 6.74 3.72
C LEU A 138 2.48 6.75 2.78
N GLY A 139 2.61 5.68 1.99
CA GLY A 139 3.58 5.58 0.91
C GLY A 139 3.07 6.29 -0.35
N TYR A 140 3.97 6.96 -1.07
CA TYR A 140 3.58 7.76 -2.22
C TYR A 140 4.65 7.82 -3.32
N VAL A 141 4.19 8.14 -4.52
CA VAL A 141 5.03 8.48 -5.68
C VAL A 141 4.51 9.77 -6.28
N ASP A 142 5.27 10.85 -6.12
CA ASP A 142 4.95 12.18 -6.64
C ASP A 142 5.76 12.44 -7.92
N TYR A 143 5.08 12.43 -9.04
CA TYR A 143 5.72 12.58 -10.36
C TYR A 143 6.10 14.04 -10.68
N LYS A 144 5.39 15.01 -10.12
CA LYS A 144 5.71 16.44 -10.31
C LYS A 144 7.02 16.80 -9.62
N ASN A 145 7.18 16.35 -8.39
CA ASN A 145 8.36 16.64 -7.59
C ASN A 145 9.45 15.57 -7.69
N LYS A 146 9.18 14.46 -8.40
CA LYS A 146 10.04 13.28 -8.52
C LYS A 146 10.50 12.76 -7.15
N VAL A 147 9.53 12.55 -6.26
CA VAL A 147 9.77 12.05 -4.91
C VAL A 147 8.95 10.78 -4.69
N ALA A 148 9.58 9.76 -4.11
CA ALA A 148 8.90 8.54 -3.69
C ALA A 148 9.33 8.16 -2.26
N GLY A 149 8.44 7.51 -1.52
CA GLY A 149 8.77 7.07 -0.15
C GLY A 149 7.58 7.03 0.79
N VAL A 150 7.81 7.36 2.06
CA VAL A 150 6.81 7.40 3.13
C VAL A 150 6.71 8.82 3.65
N GLY A 151 5.50 9.38 3.64
CA GLY A 151 5.25 10.79 3.98
C GLY A 151 4.65 11.01 5.37
N MET A 152 3.77 10.12 5.81
CA MET A 152 3.04 10.27 7.07
C MET A 152 2.69 8.89 7.65
N THR A 153 2.39 8.88 8.95
CA THR A 153 1.85 7.71 9.67
C THR A 153 0.59 8.13 10.40
N VAL A 154 -0.47 7.34 10.27
CA VAL A 154 -1.77 7.53 10.93
C VAL A 154 -2.06 6.30 11.79
N TYR A 155 -2.41 6.52 13.04
CA TYR A 155 -2.87 5.46 13.95
C TYR A 155 -4.40 5.41 13.88
N PRO A 156 -4.99 4.26 13.48
CA PRO A 156 -6.45 4.15 13.40
C PRO A 156 -7.12 4.47 14.74
N SER A 157 -8.03 5.43 14.72
CA SER A 157 -8.86 5.81 15.86
C SER A 157 -10.22 5.08 15.84
N ASP A 158 -11.16 5.52 16.66
CA ASP A 158 -12.55 5.06 16.58
C ASP A 158 -13.38 5.86 15.57
N ASP A 159 -12.85 7.00 15.10
CA ASP A 159 -13.47 7.83 14.06
C ASP A 159 -12.77 7.63 12.70
N ILE A 160 -13.26 6.64 11.96
CA ILE A 160 -12.76 6.37 10.59
C ILE A 160 -12.89 7.59 9.67
N ALA A 161 -13.92 8.42 9.84
CA ALA A 161 -14.13 9.56 8.97
C ALA A 161 -13.07 10.65 9.21
N ALA A 162 -12.71 10.90 10.46
CA ALA A 162 -11.64 11.83 10.81
C ALA A 162 -10.28 11.32 10.30
N ASP A 163 -9.97 10.05 10.49
CA ASP A 163 -8.71 9.46 10.02
C ASP A 163 -8.61 9.48 8.49
N MET A 164 -9.69 9.14 7.79
CA MET A 164 -9.74 9.19 6.33
C MET A 164 -9.58 10.60 5.80
N LYS A 165 -10.12 11.63 6.45
CA LYS A 165 -9.88 13.04 6.08
C LYS A 165 -8.40 13.40 6.18
N ILE A 166 -7.70 12.94 7.20
CA ILE A 166 -6.24 13.15 7.34
C ILE A 166 -5.50 12.49 6.17
N ILE A 167 -5.84 11.25 5.85
CA ILE A 167 -5.26 10.50 4.74
C ILE A 167 -5.53 11.22 3.41
N MET A 168 -6.76 11.64 3.15
CA MET A 168 -7.13 12.32 1.91
C MET A 168 -6.42 13.67 1.75
N ARG A 169 -6.29 14.45 2.82
CA ARG A 169 -5.52 15.72 2.81
C ARG A 169 -4.07 15.48 2.39
N PHE A 170 -3.44 14.42 2.87
CA PHE A 170 -2.09 14.09 2.46
C PHE A 170 -1.99 13.77 0.96
N TYR A 171 -2.89 12.92 0.43
CA TYR A 171 -2.82 12.51 -0.98
C TYR A 171 -3.35 13.55 -1.97
N LYS A 172 -4.12 14.53 -1.53
CA LYS A 172 -4.65 15.61 -2.37
C LYS A 172 -3.55 16.36 -3.12
N ASP A 173 -2.40 16.55 -2.48
CA ASP A 173 -1.28 17.33 -3.00
C ASP A 173 -0.22 16.46 -3.72
N ILE A 174 -0.41 15.16 -3.80
CA ILE A 174 0.50 14.23 -4.48
C ILE A 174 0.12 14.12 -5.96
N ALA A 175 1.05 14.46 -6.84
CA ALA A 175 0.82 14.43 -8.28
C ALA A 175 1.04 13.02 -8.87
N PRO A 176 0.01 12.35 -9.41
CA PRO A 176 0.13 11.06 -10.08
C PRO A 176 0.79 11.17 -11.45
N LYS A 177 1.18 10.04 -12.04
CA LYS A 177 1.65 9.98 -13.43
C LYS A 177 0.54 10.33 -14.42
N HIS A 178 -0.69 9.90 -14.14
CA HIS A 178 -1.88 10.12 -14.96
C HIS A 178 -2.97 10.79 -14.13
N PRO A 179 -3.02 12.14 -14.10
CA PRO A 179 -3.99 12.88 -13.27
C PRO A 179 -5.45 12.53 -13.55
N GLU A 180 -5.79 12.23 -14.78
CA GLU A 180 -7.12 11.85 -15.22
C GLU A 180 -7.60 10.49 -14.65
N LYS A 181 -6.68 9.71 -14.07
CA LYS A 181 -6.97 8.39 -13.49
C LYS A 181 -6.98 8.38 -11.97
N PHE A 182 -6.73 9.52 -11.33
CA PHE A 182 -6.62 9.60 -9.88
C PHE A 182 -7.67 10.54 -9.28
N SER A 183 -8.21 10.15 -8.15
CA SER A 183 -8.96 10.98 -7.23
C SER A 183 -8.69 10.52 -5.81
N VAL A 184 -8.64 11.45 -4.87
CA VAL A 184 -8.83 11.14 -3.46
C VAL A 184 -10.28 10.70 -3.23
N ASP A 185 -10.55 10.00 -2.14
CA ASP A 185 -11.89 9.55 -1.82
C ASP A 185 -12.81 10.73 -1.52
N LYS A 186 -13.78 10.98 -2.40
CA LYS A 186 -14.67 12.14 -2.34
C LYS A 186 -15.59 12.17 -1.13
N ARG A 187 -15.76 11.05 -0.43
CA ARG A 187 -16.57 10.97 0.80
C ARG A 187 -15.91 11.69 1.99
N TYR A 188 -14.60 11.98 1.90
CA TYR A 188 -13.82 12.50 3.04
C TYR A 188 -13.07 13.81 2.74
N ILE A 189 -13.49 14.54 1.72
CA ILE A 189 -12.96 15.88 1.34
C ILE A 189 -13.98 16.97 1.56
#